data_43a1c80eb3d88aa3a9c4c59fc2a86dc2
#
_entry.id   43a1c80eb3d88aa3a9c4c59fc2a86dc2
#
_cell.length_a   1.000
_cell.length_b   1.000
_cell.length_c   1.000
_cell.angle_alpha   90.00
_cell.angle_beta   90.00
_cell.angle_gamma   90.00
#
_symmetry.space_group_name_H-M   'P 1'
#
loop_
_entity.id
_entity.type
_entity.pdbx_description
1 polymer ?
#
loop_
_entity_poly.entity_id
_entity_poly.type
_entity_poly.pdbx_seq_one_letter_code
_entity_poly.pdbx_strand_id
1 'polypeptide(L)'
;MNKIKIFSLIVVFFAVFVGFEKLNAQDVSKFKCLKTLKGHSYGVLSVAYSPDGTKIISGSADETIKIWEANAGQCLKTLEGHTNNVYSVAYSPDGTKIISGSADETVKIWDANTGQCLKTMKGDSEGVLSVVYSPDGKRIISGSIDKTVKIWNANTGQCLKTLEGHSDYVWSVAYSPDGTKIISGSDDKTIKIWDANTGECLETLEGHSDWVNSVAFSPDGTKIISGSLDRTVKIWDANTGQCLKTLKGHSDGVSSVAFSPDGTKIISGSGDKTIKIWDANTGQCLKTFEGHSNFVLSVAYIPDGTKIVSGSEDKTIKIWGEE
;
A
#
# COMPACT_ATOMS: atom_id res chain seq x y z
N MET A 1 11.21 45.98 -56.05
CA MET A 1 10.02 45.24 -55.81
C MET A 1 10.37 43.71 -55.72
N ASN A 2 10.77 43.25 -54.57
CA ASN A 2 11.13 41.84 -54.38
C ASN A 2 10.05 41.16 -53.54
N LYS A 3 9.36 40.16 -54.12
CA LYS A 3 8.39 39.32 -53.49
C LYS A 3 9.10 38.26 -52.67
N ILE A 4 8.97 38.31 -51.34
CA ILE A 4 9.40 37.26 -50.42
C ILE A 4 8.33 36.17 -50.45
N LYS A 5 8.71 34.97 -50.92
CA LYS A 5 7.90 33.76 -50.83
C LYS A 5 8.01 33.20 -49.42
N ILE A 6 6.88 33.16 -48.70
CA ILE A 6 6.74 32.46 -47.45
C ILE A 6 6.57 30.97 -47.78
N PHE A 7 7.56 30.14 -47.43
CA PHE A 7 7.43 28.69 -47.43
C PHE A 7 6.72 28.28 -46.15
N SER A 8 5.49 27.82 -46.29
CA SER A 8 4.73 27.17 -45.24
C SER A 8 5.30 25.78 -45.03
N LEU A 9 5.97 25.55 -43.91
CA LEU A 9 6.46 24.24 -43.49
C LEU A 9 5.30 23.46 -42.88
N ILE A 10 4.68 22.57 -43.65
CA ILE A 10 3.72 21.62 -43.16
C ILE A 10 4.51 20.53 -42.42
N VAL A 11 4.51 20.57 -41.09
CA VAL A 11 4.98 19.46 -40.24
C VAL A 11 3.89 18.43 -40.23
N VAL A 12 4.06 17.36 -41.01
CA VAL A 12 3.21 16.16 -40.94
C VAL A 12 3.60 15.42 -39.69
N PHE A 13 2.78 15.51 -38.63
CA PHE A 13 2.86 14.62 -37.51
C PHE A 13 2.42 13.22 -37.98
N PHE A 14 3.36 12.33 -38.23
CA PHE A 14 3.08 10.92 -38.22
C PHE A 14 2.75 10.50 -36.78
N ALA A 15 1.46 10.48 -36.46
CA ALA A 15 0.99 9.76 -35.30
C ALA A 15 1.25 8.28 -35.55
N VAL A 16 2.34 7.76 -34.96
CA VAL A 16 2.53 6.32 -34.81
C VAL A 16 1.41 5.88 -33.86
N PHE A 17 0.32 5.40 -34.40
CA PHE A 17 -0.66 4.58 -33.69
C PHE A 17 0.06 3.27 -33.32
N VAL A 18 0.81 3.28 -32.24
CA VAL A 18 1.05 2.07 -31.46
C VAL A 18 -0.32 1.69 -30.95
N GLY A 19 -0.89 0.62 -31.51
CA GLY A 19 -2.14 0.07 -31.04
C GLY A 19 -2.00 -0.26 -29.57
N PHE A 20 -2.57 0.59 -28.74
CA PHE A 20 -2.98 0.19 -27.41
C PHE A 20 -4.07 -0.86 -27.64
N GLU A 21 -3.65 -2.13 -27.71
CA GLU A 21 -4.58 -3.19 -27.36
C GLU A 21 -5.16 -2.77 -26.02
N LYS A 22 -6.48 -2.53 -26.00
CA LYS A 22 -7.21 -2.44 -24.73
C LYS A 22 -6.78 -3.66 -23.96
N LEU A 23 -5.98 -3.48 -22.90
CA LEU A 23 -5.86 -4.51 -21.87
C LEU A 23 -7.30 -4.87 -21.53
N ASN A 24 -7.72 -6.07 -21.95
CA ASN A 24 -9.03 -6.59 -21.66
C ASN A 24 -9.20 -6.48 -20.16
N ALA A 25 -10.22 -5.76 -19.73
CA ALA A 25 -10.53 -5.58 -18.31
C ALA A 25 -10.56 -6.99 -17.71
N GLN A 26 -9.58 -7.28 -16.83
CA GLN A 26 -9.34 -8.62 -16.34
C GLN A 26 -10.61 -9.15 -15.69
N ASP A 27 -11.09 -10.29 -16.15
CA ASP A 27 -12.31 -10.93 -15.65
C ASP A 27 -12.04 -11.54 -14.27
N VAL A 28 -12.21 -10.69 -13.24
CA VAL A 28 -11.98 -11.12 -11.84
C VAL A 28 -12.93 -12.24 -11.40
N SER A 29 -13.97 -12.58 -12.19
CA SER A 29 -14.85 -13.71 -11.88
C SER A 29 -14.09 -15.03 -11.83
N LYS A 30 -13.03 -15.16 -12.65
CA LYS A 30 -12.19 -16.35 -12.74
C LYS A 30 -11.09 -16.45 -11.68
N PHE A 31 -10.85 -15.38 -10.93
CA PHE A 31 -9.84 -15.40 -9.87
C PHE A 31 -10.19 -16.44 -8.82
N LYS A 32 -9.19 -17.23 -8.43
CA LYS A 32 -9.26 -18.24 -7.36
C LYS A 32 -7.98 -18.23 -6.54
N CYS A 33 -7.97 -18.94 -5.42
CA CYS A 33 -6.73 -19.16 -4.67
C CYS A 33 -5.82 -20.08 -5.49
N LEU A 34 -4.70 -19.55 -5.94
CA LEU A 34 -3.70 -20.28 -6.74
C LEU A 34 -2.71 -21.01 -5.83
N LYS A 35 -2.32 -20.36 -4.72
CA LYS A 35 -1.33 -20.88 -3.77
C LYS A 35 -1.60 -20.44 -2.35
N THR A 36 -1.15 -21.28 -1.42
CA THR A 36 -1.06 -20.94 0.01
C THR A 36 0.38 -21.15 0.46
N LEU A 37 1.04 -20.08 0.92
CA LEU A 37 2.39 -20.11 1.43
C LEU A 37 2.35 -20.24 2.95
N LYS A 38 3.11 -21.18 3.47
CA LYS A 38 3.21 -21.49 4.91
C LYS A 38 4.65 -21.38 5.34
N GLY A 39 4.90 -20.86 6.54
CA GLY A 39 6.27 -20.74 7.08
C GLY A 39 6.41 -19.73 8.19
N HIS A 40 5.49 -18.78 8.34
CA HIS A 40 5.39 -17.96 9.56
C HIS A 40 4.76 -18.76 10.70
N SER A 41 5.26 -18.56 11.92
CA SER A 41 4.76 -19.23 13.12
C SER A 41 3.61 -18.48 13.80
N TYR A 42 3.42 -17.21 13.46
CA TYR A 42 2.33 -16.34 13.92
C TYR A 42 1.68 -15.60 12.75
N GLY A 43 0.69 -14.75 13.02
CA GLY A 43 -0.06 -14.00 12.04
C GLY A 43 0.81 -13.19 11.06
N VAL A 44 0.43 -13.18 9.79
CA VAL A 44 1.06 -12.36 8.76
C VAL A 44 0.38 -11.01 8.73
N LEU A 45 1.09 -9.98 9.18
CA LEU A 45 0.54 -8.63 9.42
C LEU A 45 0.63 -7.74 8.17
N SER A 46 1.64 -7.96 7.32
CA SER A 46 1.86 -7.15 6.13
C SER A 46 2.43 -7.99 4.99
N VAL A 47 1.98 -7.71 3.76
CA VAL A 47 2.51 -8.32 2.54
C VAL A 47 2.69 -7.27 1.45
N ALA A 48 3.74 -7.42 0.63
CA ALA A 48 3.95 -6.60 -0.55
C ALA A 48 4.66 -7.39 -1.65
N TYR A 49 4.40 -7.02 -2.91
CA TYR A 49 5.18 -7.50 -4.06
C TYR A 49 6.43 -6.64 -4.28
N SER A 50 7.48 -7.24 -4.85
CA SER A 50 8.60 -6.49 -5.43
C SER A 50 8.11 -5.71 -6.66
N PRO A 51 8.77 -4.59 -7.03
CA PRO A 51 8.38 -3.78 -8.18
C PRO A 51 8.36 -4.54 -9.52
N ASP A 52 9.17 -5.58 -9.64
CA ASP A 52 9.21 -6.48 -10.81
C ASP A 52 8.18 -7.63 -10.73
N GLY A 53 7.42 -7.74 -9.63
CA GLY A 53 6.42 -8.78 -9.40
C GLY A 53 6.98 -10.18 -9.15
N THR A 54 8.30 -10.37 -9.10
CA THR A 54 8.92 -11.71 -9.01
C THR A 54 8.99 -12.24 -7.59
N LYS A 55 8.92 -11.36 -6.59
CA LYS A 55 9.02 -11.71 -5.17
C LYS A 55 7.86 -11.13 -4.36
N ILE A 56 7.59 -11.78 -3.24
CA ILE A 56 6.70 -11.28 -2.19
C ILE A 56 7.53 -11.12 -0.93
N ILE A 57 7.25 -10.09 -0.15
CA ILE A 57 7.74 -9.95 1.23
C ILE A 57 6.56 -10.01 2.18
N SER A 58 6.82 -10.52 3.37
CA SER A 58 5.85 -10.58 4.46
C SER A 58 6.48 -10.23 5.79
N GLY A 59 5.79 -9.41 6.59
CA GLY A 59 6.10 -9.13 7.99
C GLY A 59 5.09 -9.83 8.88
N SER A 60 5.53 -10.32 10.03
CA SER A 60 4.74 -11.19 10.89
C SER A 60 4.88 -10.85 12.38
N ALA A 61 3.88 -11.29 13.14
CA ALA A 61 3.91 -11.31 14.59
C ALA A 61 4.95 -12.32 15.15
N ASP A 62 5.60 -13.11 14.29
CA ASP A 62 6.75 -13.95 14.67
C ASP A 62 8.07 -13.19 14.67
N GLU A 63 8.04 -11.84 14.58
CA GLU A 63 9.18 -10.93 14.63
C GLU A 63 10.09 -11.02 13.38
N THR A 64 9.71 -11.82 12.37
CA THR A 64 10.48 -12.03 11.15
C THR A 64 9.87 -11.38 9.92
N ILE A 65 10.73 -11.12 8.94
CA ILE A 65 10.34 -10.83 7.56
C ILE A 65 10.75 -12.03 6.71
N LYS A 66 9.88 -12.45 5.80
CA LYS A 66 10.22 -13.49 4.82
C LYS A 66 10.14 -12.96 3.40
N ILE A 67 11.07 -13.44 2.57
CA ILE A 67 11.09 -13.18 1.13
C ILE A 67 10.70 -14.49 0.44
N TRP A 68 9.72 -14.41 -0.45
CA TRP A 68 9.16 -15.56 -1.17
C TRP A 68 9.32 -15.36 -2.67
N GLU A 69 9.53 -16.43 -3.40
CA GLU A 69 9.41 -16.45 -4.86
C GLU A 69 7.92 -16.47 -5.22
N ALA A 70 7.47 -15.51 -6.04
CA ALA A 70 6.03 -15.29 -6.26
C ALA A 70 5.37 -16.44 -7.07
N ASN A 71 6.09 -17.03 -8.02
CA ASN A 71 5.52 -18.07 -8.88
C ASN A 71 5.56 -19.46 -8.23
N ALA A 72 6.67 -19.90 -7.62
CA ALA A 72 6.76 -21.18 -6.94
C ALA A 72 6.14 -21.15 -5.55
N GLY A 73 6.15 -19.98 -4.88
CA GLY A 73 5.72 -19.84 -3.48
C GLY A 73 6.74 -20.35 -2.48
N GLN A 74 8.00 -20.51 -2.90
CA GLN A 74 9.10 -20.95 -2.04
C GLN A 74 9.59 -19.78 -1.18
N CYS A 75 9.80 -20.04 0.12
CA CYS A 75 10.51 -19.10 1.00
C CYS A 75 12.00 -19.08 0.63
N LEU A 76 12.47 -17.94 0.15
CA LEU A 76 13.86 -17.74 -0.25
C LEU A 76 14.75 -17.34 0.92
N LYS A 77 14.22 -16.51 1.82
CA LYS A 77 14.97 -15.95 2.97
C LYS A 77 14.05 -15.66 4.14
N THR A 78 14.63 -15.72 5.33
CA THR A 78 14.08 -15.17 6.57
C THR A 78 15.04 -14.09 7.07
N LEU A 79 14.53 -12.89 7.31
CA LEU A 79 15.28 -11.77 7.86
C LEU A 79 14.92 -11.67 9.35
N GLU A 80 15.94 -11.82 10.19
CA GLU A 80 15.83 -11.75 11.63
C GLU A 80 16.52 -10.48 12.16
N GLY A 81 16.02 -9.91 13.27
CA GLY A 81 16.62 -8.74 13.89
C GLY A 81 15.64 -7.73 14.45
N HIS A 82 14.35 -7.82 14.16
CA HIS A 82 13.31 -7.22 14.99
C HIS A 82 13.09 -8.07 16.24
N THR A 83 12.67 -7.43 17.33
CA THR A 83 12.46 -8.07 18.64
C THR A 83 11.00 -8.00 19.08
N ASN A 84 10.11 -7.65 18.16
CA ASN A 84 8.67 -7.63 18.34
C ASN A 84 7.97 -7.67 16.97
N ASN A 85 6.64 -7.70 16.96
CA ASN A 85 5.80 -7.78 15.77
C ASN A 85 6.25 -6.86 14.63
N VAL A 86 6.39 -7.40 13.42
CA VAL A 86 6.65 -6.61 12.21
C VAL A 86 5.32 -6.24 11.56
N TYR A 87 4.87 -5.01 11.80
CA TYR A 87 3.55 -4.55 11.36
C TYR A 87 3.49 -4.16 9.88
N SER A 88 4.60 -3.68 9.33
CA SER A 88 4.61 -3.15 7.96
C SER A 88 5.90 -3.47 7.25
N VAL A 89 5.81 -3.86 5.98
CA VAL A 89 6.95 -4.07 5.10
C VAL A 89 6.68 -3.47 3.72
N ALA A 90 7.72 -2.90 3.10
CA ALA A 90 7.64 -2.39 1.73
C ALA A 90 8.98 -2.52 1.01
N TYR A 91 8.94 -2.65 -0.33
CA TYR A 91 10.12 -2.52 -1.17
C TYR A 91 10.44 -1.05 -1.46
N SER A 92 11.72 -0.75 -1.69
CA SER A 92 12.11 0.48 -2.37
C SER A 92 11.63 0.47 -3.82
N PRO A 93 11.38 1.64 -4.46
CA PRO A 93 10.92 1.71 -5.84
C PRO A 93 11.82 0.99 -6.85
N ASP A 94 13.12 0.91 -6.59
CA ASP A 94 14.11 0.19 -7.39
C ASP A 94 14.22 -1.31 -7.07
N GLY A 95 13.47 -1.78 -6.06
CA GLY A 95 13.46 -3.18 -5.62
C GLY A 95 14.74 -3.65 -4.90
N THR A 96 15.72 -2.77 -4.67
CA THR A 96 17.03 -3.15 -4.10
C THR A 96 17.02 -3.25 -2.59
N LYS A 97 16.05 -2.59 -1.93
CA LYS A 97 15.92 -2.55 -0.48
C LYS A 97 14.52 -2.91 -0.03
N ILE A 98 14.43 -3.34 1.21
CA ILE A 98 13.20 -3.55 1.96
C ILE A 98 13.23 -2.62 3.17
N ILE A 99 12.07 -2.06 3.54
CA ILE A 99 11.88 -1.39 4.82
C ILE A 99 10.86 -2.16 5.64
N SER A 100 11.02 -2.08 6.95
CA SER A 100 10.09 -2.65 7.92
C SER A 100 9.86 -1.73 9.10
N GLY A 101 8.62 -1.70 9.60
CA GLY A 101 8.23 -1.05 10.84
C GLY A 101 7.75 -2.09 11.85
N SER A 102 8.13 -1.93 13.10
CA SER A 102 7.90 -2.91 14.15
C SER A 102 7.43 -2.29 15.47
N ALA A 103 6.75 -3.12 16.26
CA ALA A 103 6.43 -2.82 17.66
C ALA A 103 7.69 -2.66 18.55
N ASP A 104 8.88 -3.01 18.04
CA ASP A 104 10.16 -2.76 18.71
C ASP A 104 10.63 -1.30 18.61
N GLU A 105 9.76 -0.38 18.18
CA GLU A 105 9.99 1.06 18.05
C GLU A 105 11.02 1.43 16.97
N THR A 106 11.32 0.50 16.05
CA THR A 106 12.32 0.74 15.01
C THR A 106 11.75 0.64 13.60
N VAL A 107 12.34 1.42 12.70
CA VAL A 107 12.28 1.19 11.26
C VAL A 107 13.63 0.62 10.83
N LYS A 108 13.63 -0.48 10.11
CA LYS A 108 14.85 -1.09 9.58
C LYS A 108 14.86 -1.06 8.05
N ILE A 109 16.07 -0.89 7.49
CA ILE A 109 16.35 -0.99 6.06
C ILE A 109 17.19 -2.25 5.85
N TRP A 110 16.78 -3.07 4.90
CA TRP A 110 17.42 -4.35 4.56
C TRP A 110 17.82 -4.35 3.10
N ASP A 111 18.92 -5.03 2.79
CA ASP A 111 19.28 -5.36 1.41
C ASP A 111 18.37 -6.50 0.91
N ALA A 112 17.63 -6.28 -0.18
CA ALA A 112 16.65 -7.23 -0.68
C ALA A 112 17.27 -8.51 -1.27
N ASN A 113 18.54 -8.46 -1.67
CA ASN A 113 19.23 -9.61 -2.24
C ASN A 113 19.96 -10.44 -1.18
N THR A 114 20.66 -9.80 -0.25
CA THR A 114 21.43 -10.51 0.79
C THR A 114 20.58 -10.82 2.01
N GLY A 115 19.56 -10.01 2.32
CA GLY A 115 18.76 -10.06 3.54
C GLY A 115 19.44 -9.39 4.74
N GLN A 116 20.60 -8.74 4.56
CA GLN A 116 21.31 -8.06 5.64
C GLN A 116 20.59 -6.80 6.07
N CYS A 117 20.51 -6.54 7.38
CA CYS A 117 20.07 -5.27 7.92
C CYS A 117 21.14 -4.22 7.66
N LEU A 118 20.83 -3.26 6.81
CA LEU A 118 21.73 -2.17 6.44
C LEU A 118 21.66 -1.02 7.46
N LYS A 119 20.50 -0.81 8.07
CA LYS A 119 20.27 0.31 8.97
C LYS A 119 19.10 0.05 9.92
N THR A 120 19.24 0.57 11.15
CA THR A 120 18.15 0.64 12.13
C THR A 120 17.96 2.10 12.49
N MET A 121 16.75 2.60 12.28
CA MET A 121 16.34 3.96 12.62
C MET A 121 15.49 3.90 13.89
N LYS A 122 15.86 4.74 14.86
CA LYS A 122 15.13 4.92 16.13
C LYS A 122 14.67 6.36 16.22
N GLY A 123 13.50 6.59 16.73
CA GLY A 123 12.96 7.95 16.86
C GLY A 123 11.45 7.99 16.96
N ASP A 124 10.77 6.91 16.65
CA ASP A 124 9.42 6.68 17.16
C ASP A 124 9.56 6.28 18.63
N SER A 125 8.79 6.96 19.50
CA SER A 125 8.84 6.70 20.94
C SER A 125 7.99 5.50 21.36
N GLU A 126 7.25 4.95 20.41
CA GLU A 126 6.40 3.79 20.53
C GLU A 126 6.39 3.00 19.19
N GLY A 127 5.66 1.88 19.13
CA GLY A 127 5.69 0.97 17.98
C GLY A 127 5.34 1.63 16.63
N VAL A 128 6.04 1.20 15.58
CA VAL A 128 5.85 1.66 14.20
C VAL A 128 4.86 0.74 13.50
N LEU A 129 3.72 1.28 13.09
CA LEU A 129 2.59 0.53 12.52
C LEU A 129 2.60 0.48 10.98
N SER A 130 3.15 1.50 10.33
CA SER A 130 3.18 1.61 8.87
C SER A 130 4.45 2.27 8.37
N VAL A 131 5.02 1.75 7.29
CA VAL A 131 6.19 2.35 6.62
C VAL A 131 6.05 2.27 5.11
N VAL A 132 6.46 3.33 4.41
CA VAL A 132 6.50 3.36 2.94
C VAL A 132 7.62 4.25 2.43
N TYR A 133 8.21 3.91 1.26
CA TYR A 133 9.13 4.80 0.54
C TYR A 133 8.38 5.88 -0.21
N SER A 134 9.02 7.05 -0.37
CA SER A 134 8.60 8.03 -1.38
C SER A 134 8.79 7.45 -2.80
N PRO A 135 8.02 7.91 -3.80
CA PRO A 135 8.14 7.41 -5.18
C PRO A 135 9.56 7.55 -5.78
N ASP A 136 10.32 8.56 -5.35
CA ASP A 136 11.72 8.77 -5.77
C ASP A 136 12.74 7.97 -4.96
N GLY A 137 12.30 7.20 -3.96
CA GLY A 137 13.13 6.36 -3.09
C GLY A 137 14.04 7.12 -2.11
N LYS A 138 13.94 8.46 -2.04
CA LYS A 138 14.86 9.27 -1.22
C LYS A 138 14.39 9.47 0.22
N ARG A 139 13.09 9.32 0.46
CA ARG A 139 12.47 9.46 1.78
C ARG A 139 11.72 8.20 2.16
N ILE A 140 11.51 8.03 3.44
CA ILE A 140 10.63 7.04 4.05
C ILE A 140 9.66 7.82 4.93
N ILE A 141 8.43 7.36 5.03
CA ILE A 141 7.50 7.82 6.05
C ILE A 141 7.12 6.66 6.97
N SER A 142 6.91 6.96 8.24
CA SER A 142 6.38 6.04 9.24
C SER A 142 5.15 6.62 9.93
N GLY A 143 4.17 5.77 10.25
CA GLY A 143 3.07 6.06 11.15
C GLY A 143 3.22 5.23 12.42
N SER A 144 2.93 5.81 13.58
CA SER A 144 3.29 5.25 14.87
C SER A 144 2.14 5.28 15.89
N ILE A 145 2.27 4.43 16.91
CA ILE A 145 1.47 4.45 18.14
C ILE A 145 1.65 5.78 18.88
N ASP A 146 2.78 6.49 18.71
CA ASP A 146 3.03 7.82 19.28
C ASP A 146 2.16 8.93 18.65
N LYS A 147 1.22 8.56 17.74
CA LYS A 147 0.24 9.45 17.08
C LYS A 147 0.84 10.37 16.05
N THR A 148 2.11 10.18 15.68
CA THR A 148 2.81 11.01 14.69
C THR A 148 3.04 10.29 13.38
N VAL A 149 3.27 11.09 12.34
CA VAL A 149 3.89 10.65 11.10
C VAL A 149 5.29 11.22 11.03
N LYS A 150 6.31 10.41 10.75
CA LYS A 150 7.68 10.91 10.58
C LYS A 150 8.15 10.75 9.15
N ILE A 151 8.96 11.71 8.71
CA ILE A 151 9.63 11.69 7.41
C ILE A 151 11.12 11.49 7.66
N TRP A 152 11.69 10.47 7.02
CA TRP A 152 13.09 10.09 7.18
C TRP A 152 13.85 10.23 5.86
N ASN A 153 15.14 10.54 5.94
CA ASN A 153 16.05 10.40 4.81
C ASN A 153 16.41 8.91 4.64
N ALA A 154 16.07 8.34 3.49
CA ALA A 154 16.29 6.90 3.24
C ALA A 154 17.78 6.50 3.21
N ASN A 155 18.67 7.43 2.84
CA ASN A 155 20.11 7.15 2.75
C ASN A 155 20.82 7.30 4.11
N THR A 156 20.49 8.37 4.86
CA THR A 156 21.16 8.64 6.14
C THR A 156 20.45 8.00 7.33
N GLY A 157 19.12 7.76 7.24
CA GLY A 157 18.26 7.31 8.33
C GLY A 157 17.92 8.41 9.32
N GLN A 158 18.25 9.67 9.01
CA GLN A 158 17.93 10.82 9.86
C GLN A 158 16.43 11.16 9.75
N CYS A 159 15.77 11.39 10.88
CA CYS A 159 14.43 11.99 10.90
C CYS A 159 14.52 13.44 10.42
N LEU A 160 13.80 13.74 9.35
CA LEU A 160 13.76 15.07 8.76
C LEU A 160 12.63 15.91 9.34
N LYS A 161 11.47 15.29 9.64
CA LYS A 161 10.29 15.94 10.16
C LYS A 161 9.44 14.98 10.98
N THR A 162 8.74 15.54 11.96
CA THR A 162 7.65 14.91 12.70
C THR A 162 6.37 15.71 12.42
N LEU A 163 5.33 15.04 11.93
CA LEU A 163 4.03 15.63 11.63
C LEU A 163 3.09 15.29 12.78
N GLU A 164 2.69 16.30 13.53
CA GLU A 164 1.79 16.20 14.66
C GLU A 164 0.38 16.67 14.28
N GLY A 165 -0.65 16.09 14.88
CA GLY A 165 -2.03 16.51 14.64
C GLY A 165 -3.08 15.40 14.72
N HIS A 166 -2.72 14.11 14.60
CA HIS A 166 -3.61 13.02 15.00
C HIS A 166 -3.70 12.94 16.52
N SER A 167 -4.89 12.63 17.03
CA SER A 167 -5.13 12.51 18.47
C SER A 167 -5.01 11.06 18.97
N ASP A 168 -4.79 10.09 18.05
CA ASP A 168 -4.62 8.67 18.36
C ASP A 168 -3.70 7.98 17.34
N TYR A 169 -3.47 6.65 17.48
CA TYR A 169 -2.52 5.87 16.71
C TYR A 169 -2.66 6.05 15.21
N VAL A 170 -1.52 6.13 14.50
CA VAL A 170 -1.47 6.23 13.03
C VAL A 170 -1.20 4.86 12.44
N TRP A 171 -2.25 4.19 11.95
CA TRP A 171 -2.19 2.82 11.43
C TRP A 171 -1.64 2.71 10.03
N SER A 172 -1.83 3.72 9.21
CA SER A 172 -1.48 3.64 7.78
C SER A 172 -1.02 4.97 7.25
N VAL A 173 0.03 4.94 6.45
CA VAL A 173 0.54 6.11 5.73
C VAL A 173 0.79 5.76 4.26
N ALA A 174 0.61 6.74 3.36
CA ALA A 174 0.94 6.59 1.96
C ALA A 174 1.40 7.92 1.33
N TYR A 175 2.26 7.84 0.31
CA TYR A 175 2.57 8.97 -0.56
C TYR A 175 1.60 9.05 -1.73
N SER A 176 1.34 10.27 -2.20
CA SER A 176 0.78 10.49 -3.53
C SER A 176 1.76 10.00 -4.62
N PRO A 177 1.29 9.58 -5.81
CA PRO A 177 2.17 9.09 -6.88
C PRO A 177 3.23 10.09 -7.32
N ASP A 178 2.94 11.38 -7.23
CA ASP A 178 3.88 12.47 -7.54
C ASP A 178 4.83 12.81 -6.36
N GLY A 179 4.62 12.19 -5.19
CA GLY A 179 5.42 12.41 -3.98
C GLY A 179 5.22 13.75 -3.30
N THR A 180 4.22 14.55 -3.71
CA THR A 180 3.99 15.89 -3.16
C THR A 180 3.13 15.89 -1.90
N LYS A 181 2.28 14.87 -1.73
CA LYS A 181 1.38 14.72 -0.57
C LYS A 181 1.64 13.42 0.17
N ILE A 182 1.31 13.42 1.44
CA ILE A 182 1.23 12.26 2.31
C ILE A 182 -0.20 12.15 2.82
N ILE A 183 -0.72 10.95 2.97
CA ILE A 183 -1.96 10.69 3.71
C ILE A 183 -1.68 9.77 4.88
N SER A 184 -2.46 9.94 5.95
CA SER A 184 -2.43 9.11 7.15
C SER A 184 -3.83 8.78 7.63
N GLY A 185 -4.05 7.52 8.03
CA GLY A 185 -5.29 7.04 8.66
C GLY A 185 -5.04 6.67 10.12
N SER A 186 -5.98 7.00 11.00
CA SER A 186 -5.79 6.94 12.45
C SER A 186 -7.00 6.34 13.20
N ASP A 187 -6.73 5.88 14.44
CA ASP A 187 -7.75 5.52 15.44
C ASP A 187 -8.61 6.71 15.85
N ASP A 188 -8.17 7.94 15.60
CA ASP A 188 -8.98 9.14 15.78
C ASP A 188 -10.13 9.25 14.75
N LYS A 189 -10.30 8.24 13.90
CA LYS A 189 -11.36 8.10 12.87
C LYS A 189 -11.22 9.04 11.70
N THR A 190 -10.10 9.75 11.60
CA THR A 190 -9.83 10.72 10.53
C THR A 190 -8.73 10.23 9.58
N ILE A 191 -8.74 10.82 8.40
CA ILE A 191 -7.63 10.78 7.48
C ILE A 191 -7.06 12.20 7.40
N LYS A 192 -5.75 12.37 7.44
CA LYS A 192 -5.12 13.67 7.21
C LYS A 192 -4.32 13.65 5.92
N ILE A 193 -4.37 14.77 5.21
CA ILE A 193 -3.55 15.03 4.02
C ILE A 193 -2.49 16.06 4.43
N TRP A 194 -1.24 15.75 4.14
CA TRP A 194 -0.09 16.57 4.51
C TRP A 194 0.71 16.97 3.26
N ASP A 195 1.29 18.15 3.24
CA ASP A 195 2.33 18.51 2.28
C ASP A 195 3.63 17.77 2.62
N ALA A 196 4.15 17.00 1.66
CA ALA A 196 5.32 16.16 1.90
C ALA A 196 6.64 16.95 2.08
N ASN A 197 6.68 18.22 1.69
CA ASN A 197 7.86 19.08 1.79
C ASN A 197 7.81 19.97 3.04
N THR A 198 6.67 20.62 3.28
CA THR A 198 6.54 21.50 4.45
C THR A 198 6.19 20.73 5.72
N GLY A 199 5.46 19.60 5.60
CA GLY A 199 4.91 18.84 6.72
C GLY A 199 3.62 19.43 7.28
N GLU A 200 3.06 20.45 6.65
CA GLU A 200 1.80 21.08 7.07
C GLU A 200 0.61 20.16 6.77
N CYS A 201 -0.34 20.11 7.71
CA CYS A 201 -1.63 19.45 7.50
C CYS A 201 -2.47 20.32 6.56
N LEU A 202 -2.72 19.82 5.35
CA LEU A 202 -3.51 20.53 4.34
C LEU A 202 -5.00 20.34 4.57
N GLU A 203 -5.43 19.14 4.99
CA GLU A 203 -6.82 18.80 5.16
C GLU A 203 -7.01 17.64 6.14
N THR A 204 -8.20 17.60 6.78
CA THR A 204 -8.65 16.48 7.61
C THR A 204 -9.97 15.97 7.06
N LEU A 205 -10.01 14.69 6.67
CA LEU A 205 -11.20 14.04 6.12
C LEU A 205 -11.93 13.33 7.26
N GLU A 206 -13.14 13.75 7.51
CA GLU A 206 -14.04 13.17 8.51
C GLU A 206 -15.16 12.39 7.84
N GLY A 207 -15.67 11.33 8.50
CA GLY A 207 -16.82 10.58 7.99
C GLY A 207 -16.78 9.09 8.25
N HIS A 208 -15.66 8.50 8.66
CA HIS A 208 -15.63 7.18 9.29
C HIS A 208 -16.13 7.27 10.72
N SER A 209 -16.90 6.26 11.16
CA SER A 209 -17.41 6.20 12.52
C SER A 209 -16.54 5.43 13.49
N ASP A 210 -15.45 4.80 12.98
CA ASP A 210 -14.50 4.03 13.75
C ASP A 210 -13.09 4.13 13.11
N TRP A 211 -12.09 3.49 13.72
CA TRP A 211 -10.66 3.54 13.35
C TRP A 211 -10.41 3.39 11.85
N VAL A 212 -9.54 4.19 11.30
CA VAL A 212 -9.08 4.11 9.90
C VAL A 212 -7.79 3.31 9.85
N ASN A 213 -7.90 2.03 9.46
CA ASN A 213 -6.79 1.08 9.50
C ASN A 213 -5.88 1.14 8.27
N SER A 214 -6.39 1.60 7.13
CA SER A 214 -5.66 1.56 5.86
C SER A 214 -6.08 2.69 4.95
N VAL A 215 -5.10 3.33 4.30
CA VAL A 215 -5.31 4.39 3.31
C VAL A 215 -4.41 4.19 2.10
N ALA A 216 -4.88 4.55 0.92
CA ALA A 216 -4.08 4.55 -0.30
C ALA A 216 -4.54 5.62 -1.29
N PHE A 217 -3.60 6.16 -2.10
CA PHE A 217 -3.94 6.96 -3.28
C PHE A 217 -4.26 6.07 -4.48
N SER A 218 -5.12 6.56 -5.37
CA SER A 218 -5.23 6.00 -6.72
C SER A 218 -3.94 6.24 -7.53
N PRO A 219 -3.65 5.39 -8.54
CA PRO A 219 -2.43 5.55 -9.35
C PRO A 219 -2.30 6.88 -10.06
N ASP A 220 -3.43 7.54 -10.36
CA ASP A 220 -3.47 8.89 -10.95
C ASP A 220 -3.44 10.02 -9.91
N GLY A 221 -3.42 9.68 -8.62
CA GLY A 221 -3.41 10.64 -7.51
C GLY A 221 -4.70 11.42 -7.28
N THR A 222 -5.77 11.14 -8.03
CA THR A 222 -7.01 11.92 -7.98
C THR A 222 -7.97 11.49 -6.87
N LYS A 223 -7.81 10.26 -6.38
CA LYS A 223 -8.67 9.67 -5.34
C LYS A 223 -7.85 9.12 -4.19
N ILE A 224 -8.49 9.05 -3.04
CA ILE A 224 -8.01 8.34 -1.86
C ILE A 224 -9.02 7.24 -1.54
N ILE A 225 -8.56 6.08 -1.09
CA ILE A 225 -9.39 5.06 -0.47
C ILE A 225 -9.00 4.86 0.97
N SER A 226 -9.97 4.50 1.79
CA SER A 226 -9.76 4.16 3.19
C SER A 226 -10.58 2.95 3.61
N GLY A 227 -9.99 2.09 4.44
CA GLY A 227 -10.67 0.97 5.11
C GLY A 227 -10.72 1.22 6.61
N SER A 228 -11.87 0.92 7.23
CA SER A 228 -12.13 1.23 8.64
C SER A 228 -12.76 0.06 9.42
N LEU A 229 -12.57 0.08 10.73
CA LEU A 229 -13.31 -0.80 11.65
C LEU A 229 -14.82 -0.57 11.60
N ASP A 230 -15.30 0.54 11.03
CA ASP A 230 -16.73 0.77 10.76
C ASP A 230 -17.29 -0.17 9.66
N ARG A 231 -16.48 -1.14 9.16
CA ARG A 231 -16.82 -2.16 8.15
C ARG A 231 -17.01 -1.62 6.76
N THR A 232 -16.60 -0.38 6.51
CA THR A 232 -16.74 0.27 5.19
C THR A 232 -15.38 0.55 4.54
N VAL A 233 -15.41 0.59 3.21
CA VAL A 233 -14.37 1.25 2.42
C VAL A 233 -14.97 2.55 1.91
N LYS A 234 -14.24 3.65 2.02
CA LYS A 234 -14.65 4.94 1.45
C LYS A 234 -13.72 5.37 0.33
N ILE A 235 -14.29 6.06 -0.66
CA ILE A 235 -13.56 6.70 -1.76
C ILE A 235 -13.73 8.20 -1.59
N TRP A 236 -12.63 8.93 -1.61
CA TRP A 236 -12.57 10.37 -1.42
C TRP A 236 -11.92 11.05 -2.64
N ASP A 237 -12.33 12.26 -2.94
CA ASP A 237 -11.62 13.12 -3.88
C ASP A 237 -10.36 13.68 -3.20
N ALA A 238 -9.20 13.46 -3.80
CA ALA A 238 -7.91 13.84 -3.20
C ALA A 238 -7.61 15.35 -3.19
N ASN A 239 -8.41 16.14 -3.92
CA ASN A 239 -8.25 17.59 -4.01
C ASN A 239 -9.25 18.35 -3.14
N THR A 240 -10.48 17.83 -3.03
CA THR A 240 -11.57 18.51 -2.32
C THR A 240 -11.90 17.86 -0.97
N GLY A 241 -11.27 16.71 -0.64
CA GLY A 241 -11.55 15.96 0.58
C GLY A 241 -12.95 15.35 0.67
N GLN A 242 -13.80 15.53 -0.34
CA GLN A 242 -15.18 15.04 -0.31
C GLN A 242 -15.24 13.52 -0.37
N CYS A 243 -16.06 12.90 0.48
CA CYS A 243 -16.40 11.49 0.37
C CYS A 243 -17.31 11.27 -0.85
N LEU A 244 -16.75 10.63 -1.87
CA LEU A 244 -17.46 10.34 -3.13
C LEU A 244 -18.36 9.12 -2.99
N LYS A 245 -17.90 8.08 -2.26
CA LYS A 245 -18.62 6.81 -2.10
C LYS A 245 -18.31 6.13 -0.77
N THR A 246 -19.29 5.35 -0.30
CA THR A 246 -19.12 4.42 0.82
C THR A 246 -19.50 3.01 0.34
N LEU A 247 -18.53 2.10 0.31
CA LEU A 247 -18.69 0.71 -0.10
C LEU A 247 -19.03 -0.12 1.15
N LYS A 248 -20.19 -0.75 1.13
CA LYS A 248 -20.71 -1.59 2.22
C LYS A 248 -20.78 -3.05 1.77
N GLY A 249 -20.46 -3.99 2.65
CA GLY A 249 -20.56 -5.42 2.34
C GLY A 249 -19.64 -6.32 3.15
N HIS A 250 -18.60 -5.78 3.80
CA HIS A 250 -17.91 -6.52 4.85
C HIS A 250 -18.75 -6.60 6.12
N SER A 251 -18.72 -7.75 6.79
CA SER A 251 -19.45 -7.96 8.06
C SER A 251 -18.60 -7.66 9.29
N ASP A 252 -17.30 -7.40 9.10
CA ASP A 252 -16.37 -7.01 10.16
C ASP A 252 -15.43 -5.92 9.63
N GLY A 253 -14.57 -5.35 10.50
CA GLY A 253 -13.67 -4.27 10.20
C GLY A 253 -12.79 -4.52 8.96
N VAL A 254 -12.57 -3.48 8.18
CA VAL A 254 -11.66 -3.51 7.02
C VAL A 254 -10.26 -3.17 7.51
N SER A 255 -9.33 -4.11 7.34
CA SER A 255 -7.95 -3.99 7.81
C SER A 255 -7.00 -3.40 6.77
N SER A 256 -7.26 -3.66 5.48
CA SER A 256 -6.34 -3.27 4.40
C SER A 256 -7.10 -2.98 3.11
N VAL A 257 -6.67 -1.94 2.38
CA VAL A 257 -7.21 -1.58 1.06
C VAL A 257 -6.09 -1.24 0.08
N ALA A 258 -6.30 -1.55 -1.20
CA ALA A 258 -5.40 -1.13 -2.27
C ALA A 258 -6.16 -0.90 -3.58
N PHE A 259 -5.67 0.02 -4.42
CA PHE A 259 -6.11 0.13 -5.82
C PHE A 259 -5.40 -0.91 -6.70
N SER A 260 -6.07 -1.36 -7.76
CA SER A 260 -5.39 -2.01 -8.88
C SER A 260 -4.45 -1.02 -9.58
N PRO A 261 -3.36 -1.50 -10.24
CA PRO A 261 -2.40 -0.61 -10.92
C PRO A 261 -3.02 0.27 -12.01
N ASP A 262 -4.14 -0.15 -12.61
CA ASP A 262 -4.91 0.63 -13.57
C ASP A 262 -5.94 1.58 -12.94
N GLY A 263 -6.09 1.56 -11.60
CA GLY A 263 -7.02 2.38 -10.85
C GLY A 263 -8.50 2.02 -11.02
N THR A 264 -8.82 0.95 -11.77
CA THR A 264 -10.22 0.60 -12.07
C THR A 264 -10.89 -0.22 -10.98
N LYS A 265 -10.11 -0.88 -10.13
CA LYS A 265 -10.59 -1.77 -9.06
C LYS A 265 -9.96 -1.41 -7.72
N ILE A 266 -10.66 -1.79 -6.66
CA ILE A 266 -10.19 -1.73 -5.28
C ILE A 266 -10.24 -3.12 -4.71
N ILE A 267 -9.26 -3.51 -3.90
CA ILE A 267 -9.30 -4.69 -3.06
C ILE A 267 -9.38 -4.28 -1.60
N SER A 268 -10.07 -5.08 -0.80
CA SER A 268 -10.14 -4.93 0.65
C SER A 268 -10.02 -6.27 1.35
N GLY A 269 -9.24 -6.33 2.44
CA GLY A 269 -9.14 -7.44 3.37
C GLY A 269 -9.82 -7.07 4.69
N SER A 270 -10.47 -8.03 5.34
CA SER A 270 -11.31 -7.77 6.50
C SER A 270 -11.18 -8.82 7.60
N GLY A 271 -11.55 -8.41 8.83
CA GLY A 271 -11.80 -9.29 9.96
C GLY A 271 -12.87 -10.35 9.72
N ASP A 272 -13.74 -10.15 8.72
CA ASP A 272 -14.71 -11.17 8.29
C ASP A 272 -14.08 -12.35 7.54
N LYS A 273 -12.74 -12.40 7.45
CA LYS A 273 -11.90 -13.44 6.81
C LYS A 273 -12.00 -13.48 5.31
N THR A 274 -12.63 -12.47 4.69
CA THR A 274 -12.80 -12.36 3.25
C THR A 274 -11.94 -11.27 2.64
N ILE A 275 -11.70 -11.40 1.34
CA ILE A 275 -11.17 -10.35 0.48
C ILE A 275 -12.29 -10.00 -0.50
N LYS A 276 -12.51 -8.70 -0.74
CA LYS A 276 -13.46 -8.26 -1.76
C LYS A 276 -12.77 -7.44 -2.82
N ILE A 277 -13.23 -7.61 -4.07
CA ILE A 277 -12.87 -6.74 -5.20
C ILE A 277 -14.08 -5.86 -5.50
N TRP A 278 -13.84 -4.58 -5.65
CA TRP A 278 -14.85 -3.57 -5.94
C TRP A 278 -14.49 -2.84 -7.24
N ASP A 279 -15.50 -2.47 -8.01
CA ASP A 279 -15.35 -1.52 -9.11
C ASP A 279 -15.16 -0.11 -8.51
N ALA A 280 -14.06 0.55 -8.84
CA ALA A 280 -13.70 1.84 -8.26
C ALA A 280 -14.65 2.99 -8.71
N ASN A 281 -15.30 2.84 -9.86
CA ASN A 281 -16.19 3.86 -10.42
C ASN A 281 -17.63 3.70 -9.93
N THR A 282 -18.15 2.47 -9.91
CA THR A 282 -19.53 2.20 -9.50
C THR A 282 -19.66 1.96 -8.00
N GLY A 283 -18.63 1.41 -7.36
CA GLY A 283 -18.63 0.96 -5.97
C GLY A 283 -19.26 -0.42 -5.79
N GLN A 284 -19.58 -1.14 -6.87
CA GLN A 284 -20.14 -2.48 -6.79
C GLN A 284 -19.09 -3.50 -6.35
N CYS A 285 -19.47 -4.44 -5.48
CA CYS A 285 -18.65 -5.60 -5.18
C CYS A 285 -18.70 -6.57 -6.36
N LEU A 286 -17.53 -6.75 -7.00
CA LEU A 286 -17.40 -7.64 -8.17
C LEU A 286 -17.15 -9.08 -7.76
N LYS A 287 -16.41 -9.30 -6.67
CA LYS A 287 -16.07 -10.64 -6.18
C LYS A 287 -15.74 -10.63 -4.70
N THR A 288 -16.09 -11.74 -4.05
CA THR A 288 -15.67 -12.06 -2.68
C THR A 288 -14.86 -13.36 -2.72
N PHE A 289 -13.68 -13.35 -2.06
CA PHE A 289 -12.87 -14.53 -1.87
C PHE A 289 -12.99 -15.01 -0.44
N GLU A 290 -13.28 -16.29 -0.30
CA GLU A 290 -13.21 -17.04 0.94
C GLU A 290 -12.02 -17.97 0.90
N GLY A 291 -11.45 -18.31 2.07
CA GLY A 291 -10.35 -19.28 2.12
C GLY A 291 -9.34 -19.06 3.23
N HIS A 292 -9.19 -17.84 3.75
CA HIS A 292 -8.52 -17.63 5.03
C HIS A 292 -9.40 -18.08 6.18
N SER A 293 -8.79 -18.69 7.20
CA SER A 293 -9.52 -19.18 8.37
C SER A 293 -9.57 -18.16 9.52
N ASN A 294 -8.83 -17.04 9.39
CA ASN A 294 -8.81 -15.93 10.35
C ASN A 294 -8.73 -14.59 9.60
N PHE A 295 -8.67 -13.49 10.33
CA PHE A 295 -8.65 -12.11 9.82
C PHE A 295 -7.67 -11.93 8.66
N VAL A 296 -8.08 -11.28 7.58
CA VAL A 296 -7.21 -10.85 6.49
C VAL A 296 -6.66 -9.47 6.85
N LEU A 297 -5.38 -9.40 7.16
CA LEU A 297 -4.74 -8.21 7.71
C LEU A 297 -4.08 -7.32 6.67
N SER A 298 -3.68 -7.89 5.55
CA SER A 298 -2.99 -7.15 4.48
C SER A 298 -3.32 -7.71 3.10
N VAL A 299 -3.53 -6.83 2.13
CA VAL A 299 -3.75 -7.18 0.72
C VAL A 299 -2.94 -6.29 -0.20
N ALA A 300 -2.44 -6.84 -1.30
CA ALA A 300 -1.75 -6.07 -2.34
C ALA A 300 -1.98 -6.68 -3.73
N TYR A 301 -1.98 -5.82 -4.77
CA TYR A 301 -1.90 -6.25 -6.16
C TYR A 301 -0.43 -6.49 -6.56
N ILE A 302 -0.22 -7.45 -7.45
CA ILE A 302 1.03 -7.52 -8.24
C ILE A 302 1.10 -6.30 -9.17
N PRO A 303 2.30 -5.78 -9.54
CA PRO A 303 2.43 -4.57 -10.34
C PRO A 303 1.74 -4.60 -11.72
N ASP A 304 1.58 -5.78 -12.34
CA ASP A 304 0.84 -5.94 -13.59
C ASP A 304 -0.68 -6.10 -13.40
N GLY A 305 -1.16 -6.13 -12.16
CA GLY A 305 -2.58 -6.26 -11.80
C GLY A 305 -3.16 -7.67 -11.93
N THR A 306 -2.40 -8.66 -12.41
CA THR A 306 -2.92 -10.00 -12.74
C THR A 306 -3.17 -10.89 -11.53
N LYS A 307 -2.56 -10.57 -10.40
CA LYS A 307 -2.68 -11.35 -9.15
C LYS A 307 -2.83 -10.44 -7.94
N ILE A 308 -3.34 -11.04 -6.87
CA ILE A 308 -3.45 -10.43 -5.55
C ILE A 308 -2.69 -11.32 -4.57
N VAL A 309 -2.07 -10.73 -3.57
CA VAL A 309 -1.53 -11.42 -2.39
C VAL A 309 -2.27 -10.95 -1.15
N SER A 310 -2.49 -11.88 -0.22
CA SER A 310 -3.08 -11.57 1.10
C SER A 310 -2.30 -12.23 2.21
N GLY A 311 -2.15 -11.51 3.34
CA GLY A 311 -1.61 -12.01 4.60
C GLY A 311 -2.71 -12.08 5.65
N SER A 312 -2.67 -13.09 6.50
CA SER A 312 -3.72 -13.35 7.48
C SER A 312 -3.18 -13.75 8.84
N GLU A 313 -3.99 -13.49 9.86
CA GLU A 313 -3.80 -14.00 11.22
C GLU A 313 -3.80 -15.54 11.27
N ASP A 314 -4.29 -16.23 10.22
CA ASP A 314 -4.19 -17.68 10.06
C ASP A 314 -2.76 -18.18 9.77
N LYS A 315 -1.75 -17.29 9.83
CA LYS A 315 -0.32 -17.55 9.63
C LYS A 315 0.05 -17.89 8.18
N THR A 316 -0.87 -17.69 7.24
CA THR A 316 -0.65 -17.97 5.82
C THR A 316 -0.66 -16.72 4.95
N ILE A 317 0.01 -16.85 3.83
CA ILE A 317 -0.11 -15.93 2.70
C ILE A 317 -0.83 -16.68 1.59
N LYS A 318 -1.78 -16.04 0.91
CA LYS A 318 -2.43 -16.63 -0.26
C LYS A 318 -2.22 -15.76 -1.49
N ILE A 319 -2.06 -16.42 -2.63
CA ILE A 319 -1.97 -15.78 -3.96
C ILE A 319 -3.26 -16.10 -4.71
N TRP A 320 -3.91 -15.07 -5.24
CA TRP A 320 -5.18 -15.15 -5.94
C TRP A 320 -5.00 -14.62 -7.36
N GLY A 321 -5.67 -15.25 -8.33
CA GLY A 321 -5.58 -14.84 -9.73
C GLY A 321 -6.27 -15.85 -10.63
N GLU A 322 -6.15 -15.64 -11.94
CA GLU A 322 -6.48 -16.60 -12.98
C GLU A 322 -5.28 -17.52 -13.25
N GLU A 323 -5.53 -18.80 -13.59
CA GLU A 323 -4.49 -19.77 -14.00
C GLU A 323 -3.88 -19.43 -15.34
#